data_2bcca73730d2284194203ad671d2a9b0
#
_entry.id   2bcca73730d2284194203ad671d2a9b0
#
_cell.length_a   1.000
_cell.length_b   1.000
_cell.length_c   1.000
_cell.angle_alpha   90.00
_cell.angle_beta   90.00
_cell.angle_gamma   90.00
#
_symmetry.space_group_name_H-M   'P 1'
#
loop_
_entity.id
_entity.type
_entity.pdbx_description
1 polymer ?
#
loop_
_entity_poly.entity_id
_entity_poly.type
_entity_poly.pdbx_seq_one_letter_code
_entity_poly.pdbx_strand_id
1 'polypeptide(L)'
;MHFFYLDESGDSGANLNDQQQPIFVLGGLSIADKKWNNTKEKLDEIIDNYFKGNTPAGFEIHSHELLSPHGQGFFNNHPINDRLTLVRSLLGLIEQLGHQVHFFAVEKSCLDQSNCQYQTVFNTKHPYLLSFDYLITYMNWHVKENLGQSARGMIVLDEKEEHHESVEAIIQNRRFEVPANQKVKWIVEFSHPIDSCKNPMIQLSDLIVLCIRRFLEIEK
;
A
#
# COMPACT_ATOMS: atom_id res chain seq x y z
N MET A 1 19.45 0.93 0.79
CA MET A 1 18.26 0.05 0.89
C MET A 1 17.03 0.81 0.41
N HIS A 2 15.95 0.12 0.01
CA HIS A 2 14.64 0.73 -0.30
C HIS A 2 13.57 0.07 0.55
N PHE A 3 12.71 0.88 1.16
CA PHE A 3 11.55 0.41 1.92
C PHE A 3 10.32 0.50 1.03
N PHE A 4 9.54 -0.56 0.97
CA PHE A 4 8.26 -0.64 0.28
C PHE A 4 7.16 -0.70 1.34
N TYR A 5 6.49 0.42 1.57
CA TYR A 5 5.37 0.53 2.49
C TYR A 5 4.10 0.19 1.73
N LEU A 6 3.40 -0.83 2.18
CA LEU A 6 2.21 -1.35 1.50
C LEU A 6 1.02 -1.37 2.46
N ASP A 7 -0.11 -1.01 1.91
CA ASP A 7 -1.42 -1.10 2.53
C ASP A 7 -2.44 -1.56 1.49
N GLU A 8 -3.67 -1.84 1.88
CA GLU A 8 -4.72 -2.27 0.97
C GLU A 8 -5.96 -1.40 1.03
N SER A 9 -6.77 -1.49 -0.02
CA SER A 9 -8.09 -0.88 -0.10
C SER A 9 -9.05 -1.78 -0.86
N GLY A 10 -10.30 -1.84 -0.39
CA GLY A 10 -11.32 -2.68 -0.99
C GLY A 10 -11.36 -4.10 -0.44
N ASP A 11 -10.75 -4.34 0.72
CA ASP A 11 -10.85 -5.64 1.39
C ASP A 11 -12.25 -5.86 1.97
N SER A 12 -12.92 -6.88 1.49
CA SER A 12 -14.20 -7.37 1.98
C SER A 12 -14.11 -8.87 2.34
N GLY A 13 -12.90 -9.32 2.69
CA GLY A 13 -12.61 -10.71 3.00
C GLY A 13 -12.92 -11.65 1.83
N ALA A 14 -13.64 -12.74 2.10
CA ALA A 14 -13.99 -13.74 1.10
C ALA A 14 -15.14 -13.32 0.14
N ASN A 15 -15.71 -12.12 0.29
CA ASN A 15 -16.81 -11.67 -0.58
C ASN A 15 -16.27 -11.14 -1.92
N LEU A 16 -16.18 -12.03 -2.91
CA LEU A 16 -15.72 -11.68 -4.26
C LEU A 16 -16.78 -10.93 -5.08
N ASN A 17 -18.03 -10.87 -4.65
CA ASN A 17 -19.16 -10.25 -5.35
C ASN A 17 -19.63 -8.96 -4.66
N ASP A 18 -18.77 -8.31 -3.90
CA ASP A 18 -19.09 -7.04 -3.23
C ASP A 18 -19.27 -5.92 -4.24
N GLN A 19 -20.53 -5.46 -4.36
CA GLN A 19 -20.90 -4.38 -5.29
C GLN A 19 -20.47 -2.99 -4.80
N GLN A 20 -20.20 -2.82 -3.51
CA GLN A 20 -19.75 -1.54 -2.94
C GLN A 20 -18.24 -1.35 -3.09
N GLN A 21 -17.51 -2.45 -3.11
CA GLN A 21 -16.06 -2.47 -3.25
C GLN A 21 -15.65 -3.57 -4.25
N PRO A 22 -15.96 -3.39 -5.55
CA PRO A 22 -15.71 -4.42 -6.57
C PRO A 22 -14.23 -4.60 -6.90
N ILE A 23 -13.41 -3.60 -6.58
CA ILE A 23 -11.97 -3.61 -6.82
C ILE A 23 -11.22 -3.73 -5.50
N PHE A 24 -10.24 -4.63 -5.47
CA PHE A 24 -9.22 -4.71 -4.42
C PHE A 24 -7.91 -4.15 -4.94
N VAL A 25 -7.23 -3.35 -4.13
CA VAL A 25 -5.91 -2.80 -4.42
C VAL A 25 -4.99 -3.09 -3.24
N LEU A 26 -3.83 -3.69 -3.50
CA LEU A 26 -2.69 -3.75 -2.59
C LEU A 26 -1.58 -2.90 -3.18
N GLY A 27 -0.97 -2.02 -2.39
CA GLY A 27 0.10 -1.17 -2.90
C GLY A 27 0.55 -0.11 -1.91
N GLY A 28 1.30 0.84 -2.43
CA GLY A 28 1.83 1.95 -1.64
C GLY A 28 3.06 2.57 -2.27
N LEU A 29 4.01 3.03 -1.46
CA LEU A 29 5.16 3.76 -1.97
C LEU A 29 6.49 3.11 -1.62
N SER A 30 7.51 3.34 -2.45
CA SER A 30 8.89 2.97 -2.14
C SER A 30 9.76 4.20 -1.84
N ILE A 31 10.55 4.10 -0.79
CA ILE A 31 11.41 5.17 -0.28
C ILE A 31 12.84 4.62 -0.12
N ALA A 32 13.82 5.33 -0.72
CA ALA A 32 15.22 5.06 -0.41
C ALA A 32 15.52 5.41 1.05
N ASP A 33 16.28 4.57 1.75
CA ASP A 33 16.63 4.75 3.17
C ASP A 33 17.15 6.17 3.48
N LYS A 34 18.02 6.70 2.64
CA LYS A 34 18.59 8.05 2.77
C LYS A 34 17.55 9.19 2.65
N LYS A 35 16.36 8.93 2.08
CA LYS A 35 15.29 9.92 1.92
C LYS A 35 14.25 9.85 3.06
N TRP A 36 14.30 8.83 3.91
CA TRP A 36 13.26 8.55 4.86
C TRP A 36 13.02 9.71 5.85
N ASN A 37 14.07 10.22 6.48
CA ASN A 37 13.96 11.34 7.44
C ASN A 37 13.38 12.60 6.78
N ASN A 38 13.89 12.96 5.61
CA ASN A 38 13.38 14.13 4.88
C ASN A 38 11.92 13.96 4.47
N THR A 39 11.50 12.74 4.15
CA THR A 39 10.09 12.45 3.83
C THR A 39 9.21 12.64 5.05
N LYS A 40 9.63 12.11 6.21
CA LYS A 40 8.92 12.27 7.46
C LYS A 40 8.82 13.74 7.88
N GLU A 41 9.92 14.49 7.85
CA GLU A 41 9.93 15.91 8.19
C GLU A 41 8.95 16.72 7.34
N LYS A 42 8.94 16.49 6.02
CA LYS A 42 8.00 17.18 5.12
C LYS A 42 6.56 16.76 5.30
N LEU A 43 6.31 15.49 5.62
CA LEU A 43 4.97 15.01 5.94
C LEU A 43 4.45 15.65 7.23
N ASP A 44 5.29 15.69 8.27
CA ASP A 44 4.98 16.37 9.53
C ASP A 44 4.70 17.86 9.31
N GLU A 45 5.50 18.55 8.47
CA GLU A 45 5.32 19.95 8.09
C GLU A 45 3.96 20.20 7.40
N ILE A 46 3.56 19.32 6.47
CA ILE A 46 2.26 19.40 5.79
C ILE A 46 1.12 19.26 6.79
N ILE A 47 1.22 18.28 7.71
CA ILE A 47 0.21 18.04 8.73
C ILE A 47 0.11 19.23 9.70
N ASP A 48 1.25 19.71 10.19
CA ASP A 48 1.30 20.83 11.12
C ASP A 48 0.73 22.11 10.51
N ASN A 49 1.04 22.37 9.25
CA ASN A 49 0.45 23.50 8.51
C ASN A 49 -1.07 23.36 8.36
N TYR A 50 -1.59 22.15 8.10
CA TYR A 50 -3.02 21.90 8.02
C TYR A 50 -3.72 22.23 9.33
N PHE A 51 -3.15 21.82 10.46
CA PHE A 51 -3.69 22.10 11.80
C PHE A 51 -3.22 23.46 12.38
N LYS A 52 -2.48 24.27 11.61
CA LYS A 52 -2.00 25.60 12.01
C LYS A 52 -1.18 25.58 13.30
N GLY A 53 -0.29 24.59 13.43
CA GLY A 53 0.57 24.40 14.60
C GLY A 53 -0.13 23.75 15.80
N ASN A 54 -1.33 23.21 15.64
CA ASN A 54 -2.11 22.59 16.70
C ASN A 54 -2.50 21.14 16.35
N THR A 55 -1.54 20.37 15.82
CA THR A 55 -1.78 18.97 15.50
C THR A 55 -2.24 18.19 16.74
N PRO A 56 -3.39 17.51 16.69
CA PRO A 56 -3.92 16.79 17.85
C PRO A 56 -2.97 15.68 18.32
N ALA A 57 -2.93 15.46 19.64
CA ALA A 57 -2.18 14.34 20.18
C ALA A 57 -2.75 12.99 19.66
N GLY A 58 -1.87 12.09 19.24
CA GLY A 58 -2.28 10.81 18.65
C GLY A 58 -2.89 10.94 17.25
N PHE A 59 -2.65 12.05 16.56
CA PHE A 59 -3.12 12.22 15.19
C PHE A 59 -2.51 11.16 14.26
N GLU A 60 -3.36 10.60 13.43
CA GLU A 60 -3.00 9.73 12.31
C GLU A 60 -3.86 10.05 11.08
N ILE A 61 -3.31 9.76 9.92
CA ILE A 61 -4.04 9.93 8.66
C ILE A 61 -4.82 8.64 8.39
N HIS A 62 -6.13 8.67 8.60
CA HIS A 62 -7.06 7.67 8.09
C HIS A 62 -7.71 8.18 6.81
N SER A 63 -7.35 7.59 5.69
CA SER A 63 -7.80 8.07 4.37
C SER A 63 -9.32 8.02 4.22
N HIS A 64 -9.97 7.01 4.80
CA HIS A 64 -11.43 6.91 4.82
C HIS A 64 -12.08 8.08 5.59
N GLU A 65 -11.54 8.45 6.75
CA GLU A 65 -12.04 9.58 7.55
C GLU A 65 -11.80 10.91 6.83
N LEU A 66 -10.59 11.08 6.28
CA LEU A 66 -10.18 12.27 5.53
C LEU A 66 -11.06 12.50 4.29
N LEU A 67 -11.42 11.44 3.56
CA LEU A 67 -12.17 11.50 2.30
C LEU A 67 -13.68 11.22 2.46
N SER A 68 -14.20 11.06 3.69
CA SER A 68 -15.64 10.94 3.93
C SER A 68 -16.37 12.26 3.59
N PRO A 69 -17.66 12.25 3.23
CA PRO A 69 -18.38 13.46 2.80
C PRO A 69 -18.29 14.62 3.80
N HIS A 70 -18.39 14.35 5.09
CA HIS A 70 -18.37 15.37 6.16
C HIS A 70 -17.09 15.41 6.99
N GLY A 71 -16.09 14.57 6.66
CA GLY A 71 -14.95 14.27 7.53
C GLY A 71 -15.40 13.39 8.71
N GLN A 72 -14.46 12.62 9.26
CA GLN A 72 -14.67 11.80 10.45
C GLN A 72 -13.41 11.87 11.32
N GLY A 73 -13.47 11.35 12.55
CA GLY A 73 -12.32 11.35 13.44
C GLY A 73 -11.72 12.74 13.61
N PHE A 74 -10.44 12.87 13.37
CA PHE A 74 -9.71 14.15 13.44
C PHE A 74 -10.13 15.16 12.37
N PHE A 75 -10.81 14.74 11.32
CA PHE A 75 -11.28 15.59 10.21
C PHE A 75 -12.75 15.97 10.32
N ASN A 76 -13.41 15.62 11.44
CA ASN A 76 -14.82 15.92 11.65
C ASN A 76 -15.08 17.43 11.57
N ASN A 77 -16.07 17.83 10.73
CA ASN A 77 -16.44 19.21 10.44
C ASN A 77 -15.35 20.08 9.76
N HIS A 78 -14.22 19.52 9.34
CA HIS A 78 -13.27 20.25 8.50
C HIS A 78 -13.84 20.42 7.08
N PRO A 79 -13.73 21.62 6.48
CA PRO A 79 -14.21 21.89 5.12
C PRO A 79 -13.63 20.91 4.11
N ILE A 80 -14.46 20.41 3.20
CA ILE A 80 -13.99 19.45 2.17
C ILE A 80 -12.82 20.00 1.34
N ASN A 81 -12.83 21.30 1.01
CA ASN A 81 -11.76 21.91 0.22
C ASN A 81 -10.42 21.91 0.97
N ASP A 82 -10.42 22.12 2.28
CA ASP A 82 -9.19 22.07 3.09
C ASP A 82 -8.65 20.65 3.15
N ARG A 83 -9.54 19.67 3.35
CA ARG A 83 -9.19 18.25 3.35
C ARG A 83 -8.63 17.79 1.97
N LEU A 84 -9.25 18.21 0.87
CA LEU A 84 -8.73 17.92 -0.48
C LEU A 84 -7.40 18.63 -0.75
N THR A 85 -7.17 19.79 -0.16
CA THR A 85 -5.88 20.48 -0.24
C THR A 85 -4.81 19.68 0.50
N LEU A 86 -5.12 19.17 1.69
CA LEU A 86 -4.24 18.25 2.43
C LEU A 86 -3.89 17.00 1.59
N VAL A 87 -4.90 16.35 1.00
CA VAL A 87 -4.68 15.19 0.11
C VAL A 87 -3.73 15.53 -1.03
N ARG A 88 -3.95 16.65 -1.72
CA ARG A 88 -3.07 17.08 -2.82
C ARG A 88 -1.63 17.35 -2.34
N SER A 89 -1.47 17.94 -1.17
CA SER A 89 -0.14 18.19 -0.60
C SER A 89 0.59 16.89 -0.25
N LEU A 90 -0.12 15.94 0.37
CA LEU A 90 0.43 14.63 0.71
C LEU A 90 0.83 13.82 -0.53
N LEU A 91 -0.05 13.73 -1.53
CA LEU A 91 0.26 13.04 -2.79
C LEU A 91 1.34 13.76 -3.59
N GLY A 92 1.35 15.10 -3.59
CA GLY A 92 2.38 15.91 -4.24
C GLY A 92 3.79 15.69 -3.66
N LEU A 93 3.88 15.30 -2.40
CA LEU A 93 5.14 14.96 -1.75
C LEU A 93 5.84 13.77 -2.42
N ILE A 94 5.06 12.82 -2.95
CA ILE A 94 5.58 11.63 -3.64
C ILE A 94 6.39 12.05 -4.86
N GLU A 95 5.82 12.91 -5.69
CA GLU A 95 6.48 13.44 -6.89
C GLU A 95 7.66 14.35 -6.52
N GLN A 96 7.45 15.28 -5.59
CA GLN A 96 8.48 16.24 -5.14
C GLN A 96 9.76 15.56 -4.65
N LEU A 97 9.62 14.42 -3.94
CA LEU A 97 10.76 13.68 -3.41
C LEU A 97 11.22 12.54 -4.34
N GLY A 98 10.55 12.34 -5.48
CA GLY A 98 10.86 11.29 -6.44
C GLY A 98 10.71 9.90 -5.82
N HIS A 99 9.62 9.69 -5.07
CA HIS A 99 9.20 8.37 -4.63
C HIS A 99 8.42 7.68 -5.74
N GLN A 100 8.31 6.36 -5.65
CA GLN A 100 7.58 5.58 -6.64
C GLN A 100 6.41 4.86 -5.98
N VAL A 101 5.30 4.81 -6.70
CA VAL A 101 4.10 4.09 -6.30
C VAL A 101 4.11 2.72 -6.96
N HIS A 102 3.83 1.69 -6.18
CA HIS A 102 3.71 0.31 -6.63
C HIS A 102 2.36 -0.22 -6.17
N PHE A 103 1.61 -0.81 -7.08
CA PHE A 103 0.33 -1.41 -6.71
C PHE A 103 -0.02 -2.57 -7.64
N PHE A 104 -0.89 -3.43 -7.15
CA PHE A 104 -1.61 -4.43 -7.92
C PHE A 104 -3.09 -4.29 -7.61
N ALA A 105 -3.89 -4.19 -8.66
CA ALA A 105 -5.34 -4.07 -8.54
C ALA A 105 -6.03 -5.26 -9.20
N VAL A 106 -7.06 -5.77 -8.58
CA VAL A 106 -7.85 -6.88 -9.11
C VAL A 106 -9.34 -6.61 -8.96
N GLU A 107 -10.08 -6.89 -10.02
CA GLU A 107 -11.53 -6.97 -9.95
C GLU A 107 -11.93 -8.29 -9.29
N LYS A 108 -12.56 -8.21 -8.11
CA LYS A 108 -12.84 -9.41 -7.29
C LYS A 108 -13.71 -10.42 -7.99
N SER A 109 -14.71 -9.98 -8.76
CA SER A 109 -15.59 -10.87 -9.54
C SER A 109 -14.84 -11.72 -10.57
N CYS A 110 -13.70 -11.25 -11.08
CA CYS A 110 -12.87 -12.03 -12.00
C CYS A 110 -12.23 -13.25 -11.34
N LEU A 111 -12.05 -13.24 -10.02
CA LEU A 111 -11.45 -14.36 -9.28
C LEU A 111 -12.42 -15.53 -9.10
N ASP A 112 -13.72 -15.30 -9.19
CA ASP A 112 -14.74 -16.33 -9.06
C ASP A 112 -15.03 -17.07 -10.38
N GLN A 113 -14.56 -16.53 -11.50
CA GLN A 113 -14.79 -17.11 -12.82
C GLN A 113 -13.94 -18.37 -13.05
N SER A 114 -14.51 -19.38 -13.73
CA SER A 114 -13.82 -20.63 -14.07
C SER A 114 -12.59 -20.42 -14.98
N ASN A 115 -12.55 -19.30 -15.71
CA ASN A 115 -11.46 -18.92 -16.62
C ASN A 115 -10.55 -17.84 -16.04
N CYS A 116 -10.46 -17.75 -14.71
CA CYS A 116 -9.57 -16.80 -14.05
C CYS A 116 -8.13 -16.97 -14.59
N GLN A 117 -7.61 -15.92 -15.23
CA GLN A 117 -6.27 -15.93 -15.82
C GLN A 117 -5.15 -15.74 -14.81
N TYR A 118 -5.51 -15.37 -13.56
CA TYR A 118 -4.52 -15.18 -12.51
C TYR A 118 -4.04 -16.51 -11.97
N GLN A 119 -2.74 -16.77 -12.09
CA GLN A 119 -2.09 -17.95 -11.56
C GLN A 119 -1.14 -17.54 -10.46
N THR A 120 -1.36 -18.06 -9.27
CA THR A 120 -0.45 -17.90 -8.14
C THR A 120 0.16 -19.23 -7.76
N VAL A 121 1.24 -19.16 -7.00
CA VAL A 121 1.91 -20.36 -6.47
C VAL A 121 0.96 -21.25 -5.66
N PHE A 122 0.01 -20.63 -4.93
CA PHE A 122 -0.94 -21.33 -4.08
C PHE A 122 -2.33 -21.49 -4.68
N ASN A 123 -2.50 -21.12 -5.96
CA ASN A 123 -3.82 -21.14 -6.63
C ASN A 123 -4.94 -20.50 -5.77
N THR A 124 -4.58 -19.43 -5.06
CA THR A 124 -5.51 -18.74 -4.18
C THR A 124 -6.46 -17.83 -4.97
N LYS A 125 -7.73 -17.79 -4.55
CA LYS A 125 -8.71 -16.80 -5.00
C LYS A 125 -8.82 -15.62 -4.05
N HIS A 126 -8.03 -15.58 -2.98
CA HIS A 126 -8.06 -14.48 -2.02
C HIS A 126 -7.40 -13.24 -2.62
N PRO A 127 -8.11 -12.09 -2.75
CA PRO A 127 -7.58 -10.90 -3.42
C PRO A 127 -6.26 -10.42 -2.83
N TYR A 128 -6.14 -10.40 -1.51
CA TYR A 128 -4.93 -9.97 -0.79
C TYR A 128 -3.72 -10.85 -1.13
N LEU A 129 -3.86 -12.17 -0.97
CA LEU A 129 -2.75 -13.12 -1.17
C LEU A 129 -2.30 -13.17 -2.63
N LEU A 130 -3.25 -13.11 -3.56
CA LEU A 130 -2.96 -13.01 -4.98
C LEU A 130 -2.19 -11.73 -5.29
N SER A 131 -2.68 -10.60 -4.82
CA SER A 131 -2.04 -9.30 -5.07
C SER A 131 -0.65 -9.24 -4.45
N PHE A 132 -0.46 -9.82 -3.26
CA PHE A 132 0.84 -9.89 -2.60
C PHE A 132 1.85 -10.71 -3.42
N ASP A 133 1.45 -11.87 -3.92
CA ASP A 133 2.32 -12.75 -4.71
C ASP A 133 2.80 -12.08 -6.02
N TYR A 134 1.89 -11.37 -6.72
CA TYR A 134 2.26 -10.59 -7.90
C TYR A 134 3.15 -9.40 -7.55
N LEU A 135 2.78 -8.64 -6.53
CA LEU A 135 3.46 -7.42 -6.17
C LEU A 135 4.88 -7.65 -5.66
N ILE A 136 5.11 -8.69 -4.84
CA ILE A 136 6.46 -9.06 -4.38
C ILE A 136 7.37 -9.46 -5.54
N THR A 137 6.82 -10.19 -6.51
CA THR A 137 7.58 -10.60 -7.71
C THR A 137 7.95 -9.39 -8.56
N TYR A 138 7.01 -8.47 -8.75
CA TYR A 138 7.25 -7.22 -9.47
C TYR A 138 8.28 -6.33 -8.74
N MET A 139 8.13 -6.13 -7.43
CA MET A 139 9.07 -5.32 -6.64
C MET A 139 10.48 -5.92 -6.65
N ASN A 140 10.60 -7.24 -6.58
CA ASN A 140 11.89 -7.91 -6.71
C ASN A 140 12.55 -7.63 -8.07
N TRP A 141 11.77 -7.71 -9.16
CA TRP A 141 12.23 -7.33 -10.50
C TRP A 141 12.63 -5.84 -10.53
N HIS A 142 11.79 -4.95 -10.00
CA HIS A 142 12.05 -3.51 -9.94
C HIS A 142 13.35 -3.17 -9.22
N VAL A 143 13.61 -3.77 -8.06
CA VAL A 143 14.86 -3.56 -7.31
C VAL A 143 16.06 -3.98 -8.16
N LYS A 144 15.97 -5.14 -8.79
CA LYS A 144 17.06 -5.68 -9.63
C LYS A 144 17.37 -4.79 -10.83
N GLU A 145 16.34 -4.44 -11.62
CA GLU A 145 16.51 -3.82 -12.94
C GLU A 145 16.59 -2.29 -12.87
N ASN A 146 15.85 -1.66 -11.95
CA ASN A 146 15.72 -0.20 -11.92
C ASN A 146 16.57 0.46 -10.83
N LEU A 147 16.82 -0.24 -9.71
CA LEU A 147 17.61 0.30 -8.61
C LEU A 147 19.07 -0.21 -8.59
N GLY A 148 19.34 -1.23 -9.39
CA GLY A 148 20.66 -1.81 -9.58
C GLY A 148 20.93 -3.03 -8.69
N GLN A 149 21.90 -3.86 -9.14
CA GLN A 149 22.16 -5.17 -8.53
C GLN A 149 22.65 -5.12 -7.07
N SER A 150 23.22 -4.01 -6.63
CA SER A 150 23.62 -3.78 -5.23
C SER A 150 22.47 -3.31 -4.34
N ALA A 151 21.36 -2.86 -4.92
CA ALA A 151 20.20 -2.45 -4.16
C ALA A 151 19.49 -3.64 -3.50
N ARG A 152 18.81 -3.36 -2.39
CA ARG A 152 17.97 -4.32 -1.67
C ARG A 152 16.69 -3.63 -1.25
N GLY A 153 15.60 -4.41 -1.28
CA GLY A 153 14.29 -3.98 -0.82
C GLY A 153 13.91 -4.64 0.50
N MET A 154 13.15 -3.92 1.30
CA MET A 154 12.47 -4.41 2.50
C MET A 154 10.99 -4.04 2.37
N ILE A 155 10.11 -4.99 2.58
CA ILE A 155 8.66 -4.74 2.59
C ILE A 155 8.20 -4.50 4.01
N VAL A 156 7.39 -3.45 4.16
CA VAL A 156 6.73 -3.06 5.41
C VAL A 156 5.23 -3.12 5.16
N LEU A 157 4.54 -4.00 5.87
CA LEU A 157 3.09 -4.21 5.77
C LEU A 157 2.38 -3.61 6.98
N ASP A 158 1.13 -3.18 6.80
CA ASP A 158 0.24 -2.93 7.92
C ASP A 158 -0.11 -4.24 8.64
N GLU A 159 -0.47 -4.15 9.93
CA GLU A 159 -0.71 -5.30 10.80
C GLU A 159 -2.01 -6.02 10.42
N LYS A 160 -1.87 -7.20 9.78
CA LYS A 160 -2.97 -8.13 9.50
C LYS A 160 -2.61 -9.54 9.95
N GLU A 161 -2.94 -9.85 11.18
CA GLU A 161 -2.66 -11.18 11.78
C GLU A 161 -3.25 -12.33 10.96
N GLU A 162 -4.44 -12.13 10.37
CA GLU A 162 -5.17 -13.18 9.64
C GLU A 162 -4.43 -13.70 8.39
N HIS A 163 -3.54 -12.91 7.80
CA HIS A 163 -2.80 -13.29 6.58
C HIS A 163 -1.33 -13.62 6.81
N HIS A 164 -0.84 -13.48 8.04
CA HIS A 164 0.57 -13.58 8.36
C HIS A 164 1.19 -14.91 7.91
N GLU A 165 0.63 -16.04 8.31
CA GLU A 165 1.13 -17.38 7.92
C GLU A 165 1.12 -17.60 6.40
N SER A 166 0.08 -17.11 5.72
CA SER A 166 -0.04 -17.25 4.26
C SER A 166 0.97 -16.38 3.52
N VAL A 167 1.22 -15.17 3.99
CA VAL A 167 2.24 -14.26 3.47
C VAL A 167 3.63 -14.88 3.64
N GLU A 168 3.95 -15.40 4.83
CA GLU A 168 5.22 -16.11 5.05
C GLU A 168 5.38 -17.31 4.13
N ALA A 169 4.33 -18.11 3.93
CA ALA A 169 4.36 -19.25 3.02
C ALA A 169 4.63 -18.83 1.56
N ILE A 170 4.03 -17.73 1.08
CA ILE A 170 4.31 -17.15 -0.24
C ILE A 170 5.78 -16.76 -0.35
N ILE A 171 6.31 -16.06 0.66
CA ILE A 171 7.70 -15.62 0.69
C ILE A 171 8.66 -16.81 0.64
N GLN A 172 8.44 -17.83 1.47
CA GLN A 172 9.29 -19.03 1.51
C GLN A 172 9.27 -19.75 0.17
N ASN A 173 8.09 -19.93 -0.42
CA ASN A 173 7.99 -20.55 -1.74
C ASN A 173 8.76 -19.73 -2.81
N ARG A 174 8.54 -18.41 -2.89
CA ARG A 174 9.22 -17.54 -3.85
C ARG A 174 10.73 -17.45 -3.64
N ARG A 175 11.23 -17.68 -2.43
CA ARG A 175 12.67 -17.71 -2.15
C ARG A 175 13.32 -19.02 -2.49
N PHE A 176 12.67 -20.14 -2.20
CA PHE A 176 13.33 -21.44 -2.17
C PHE A 176 12.80 -22.47 -3.18
N GLU A 177 11.48 -22.48 -3.45
CA GLU A 177 10.83 -23.59 -4.14
C GLU A 177 10.60 -23.35 -5.64
N VAL A 178 10.43 -22.10 -6.08
CA VAL A 178 10.25 -21.79 -7.51
C VAL A 178 11.54 -21.92 -8.31
N PRO A 179 11.46 -22.05 -9.65
CA PRO A 179 12.63 -22.02 -10.52
C PRO A 179 13.51 -20.77 -10.32
N ALA A 180 14.81 -20.91 -10.54
CA ALA A 180 15.81 -19.88 -10.22
C ALA A 180 15.54 -18.50 -10.84
N ASN A 181 14.90 -18.44 -12.01
CA ASN A 181 14.51 -17.21 -12.71
C ASN A 181 13.27 -16.53 -12.11
N GLN A 182 12.52 -17.23 -11.27
CA GLN A 182 11.32 -16.72 -10.58
C GLN A 182 11.57 -16.38 -9.10
N LYS A 183 12.78 -16.66 -8.60
CA LYS A 183 13.11 -16.45 -7.18
C LYS A 183 13.18 -15.00 -6.80
N VAL A 184 12.61 -14.69 -5.65
CA VAL A 184 12.72 -13.38 -4.97
C VAL A 184 14.05 -13.33 -4.22
N LYS A 185 15.01 -12.52 -4.70
CA LYS A 185 16.38 -12.43 -4.18
C LYS A 185 16.77 -11.03 -3.72
N TRP A 186 16.14 -10.01 -4.27
CA TRP A 186 16.47 -8.59 -3.99
C TRP A 186 15.60 -7.99 -2.91
N ILE A 187 14.45 -8.61 -2.59
CA ILE A 187 13.69 -8.34 -1.37
C ILE A 187 14.27 -9.21 -0.27
N VAL A 188 14.99 -8.59 0.67
CA VAL A 188 15.80 -9.32 1.65
C VAL A 188 15.08 -9.57 2.96
N GLU A 189 14.15 -8.69 3.32
CA GLU A 189 13.43 -8.80 4.57
C GLU A 189 11.99 -8.31 4.44
N PHE A 190 11.15 -8.81 5.32
CA PHE A 190 9.78 -8.38 5.53
C PHE A 190 9.68 -7.96 6.98
N SER A 191 9.14 -6.77 7.21
CA SER A 191 8.89 -6.37 8.59
C SER A 191 7.81 -7.25 9.18
N HIS A 192 7.92 -7.52 10.46
CA HIS A 192 6.76 -7.88 11.25
C HIS A 192 5.70 -6.78 11.08
N PRO A 193 4.41 -7.13 11.19
CA PRO A 193 3.33 -6.15 11.13
C PRO A 193 3.65 -4.93 11.98
N ILE A 194 3.52 -3.75 11.40
CA ILE A 194 3.80 -2.49 12.09
C ILE A 194 2.48 -1.80 12.38
N ASP A 195 2.30 -1.38 13.62
CA ASP A 195 1.21 -0.51 14.04
C ASP A 195 1.18 0.76 13.15
N SER A 196 0.18 0.87 12.30
CA SER A 196 0.00 1.99 11.36
C SER A 196 -0.07 3.34 12.06
N CYS A 197 -0.63 3.38 13.30
CA CYS A 197 -0.66 4.60 14.12
C CYS A 197 0.73 5.21 14.35
N LYS A 198 1.77 4.41 14.30
CA LYS A 198 3.16 4.83 14.55
C LYS A 198 3.99 4.99 13.28
N ASN A 199 3.42 4.66 12.12
CA ASN A 199 4.16 4.68 10.87
C ASN A 199 3.51 5.58 9.82
N PRO A 200 3.97 6.85 9.69
CA PRO A 200 3.36 7.79 8.76
C PRO A 200 3.48 7.39 7.29
N MET A 201 4.41 6.46 6.95
CA MET A 201 4.56 5.99 5.57
C MET A 201 3.50 4.94 5.21
N ILE A 202 3.06 4.13 6.18
CA ILE A 202 1.89 3.24 6.02
C ILE A 202 0.63 4.09 5.86
N GLN A 203 0.43 5.12 6.68
CA GLN A 203 -0.71 6.03 6.56
C GLN A 203 -0.75 6.73 5.18
N LEU A 204 0.41 7.09 4.64
CA LEU A 204 0.49 7.62 3.28
C LEU A 204 0.17 6.55 2.22
N SER A 205 0.53 5.30 2.47
CA SER A 205 0.18 4.17 1.59
C SER A 205 -1.33 3.90 1.60
N ASP A 206 -2.01 3.96 2.76
CA ASP A 206 -3.49 3.90 2.87
C ASP A 206 -4.15 4.96 1.97
N LEU A 207 -3.69 6.21 2.03
CA LEU A 207 -4.20 7.27 1.16
C LEU A 207 -3.99 6.97 -0.33
N ILE A 208 -2.83 6.47 -0.71
CA ILE A 208 -2.49 6.13 -2.09
C ILE A 208 -3.43 5.04 -2.62
N VAL A 209 -3.55 3.92 -1.91
CA VAL A 209 -4.34 2.77 -2.39
C VAL A 209 -5.83 3.08 -2.41
N LEU A 210 -6.34 3.87 -1.46
CA LEU A 210 -7.73 4.34 -1.52
C LEU A 210 -7.99 5.24 -2.74
N CYS A 211 -7.08 6.17 -3.05
CA CYS A 211 -7.21 7.02 -4.23
C CYS A 211 -7.15 6.20 -5.53
N ILE A 212 -6.24 5.23 -5.63
CA ILE A 212 -6.14 4.34 -6.79
C ILE A 212 -7.43 3.53 -6.94
N ARG A 213 -7.93 2.91 -5.87
CA ARG A 213 -9.16 2.13 -5.93
C ARG A 213 -10.33 2.96 -6.41
N ARG A 214 -10.55 4.13 -5.82
CA ARG A 214 -11.66 5.02 -6.22
C ARG A 214 -11.55 5.47 -7.68
N PHE A 215 -10.34 5.76 -8.15
CA PHE A 215 -10.12 6.10 -9.56
C PHE A 215 -10.52 4.94 -10.48
N LEU A 216 -10.08 3.71 -10.17
CA LEU A 216 -10.41 2.52 -10.97
C LEU A 216 -11.90 2.16 -10.93
N GLU A 217 -12.62 2.50 -9.86
CA GLU A 217 -14.06 2.30 -9.73
C GLU A 217 -14.88 3.32 -10.56
N ILE A 218 -14.34 4.51 -10.83
CA ILE A 218 -14.98 5.55 -11.67
C ILE A 218 -14.82 5.25 -13.17
N GLU A 219 -13.68 4.66 -13.56
CA GLU A 219 -13.35 4.34 -14.95
C GLU A 219 -14.17 3.14 -15.52
N LYS A 220 -14.99 2.47 -14.69
CA LYS A 220 -15.92 1.41 -15.07
C LYS A 220 -17.29 1.95 -15.41
#